data_12294c822d8750f62580e95644ba5fd6
#
_entry.id   12294c822d8750f62580e95644ba5fd6
#
_cell.length_a   1.000
_cell.length_b   1.000
_cell.length_c   1.000
_cell.angle_alpha   90.00
_cell.angle_beta   90.00
_cell.angle_gamma   90.00
#
_symmetry.space_group_name_H-M   'P 1'
#
loop_
_entity.id
_entity.type
_entity.pdbx_description
1 polymer ?
#
loop_
_entity_poly.entity_id
_entity_poly.type
_entity_poly.pdbx_seq_one_letter_code
_entity_poly.pdbx_strand_id
1 'polypeptide(L)'
;MIEYNKLHKDYVMACMQQYKNFLVLQMAYKNVDFVPNGMIDEAWHQHILDTAKYRKDCYMLFGKFLEHYPYFGLRGKEDENSWNKASDLSEKVYEHHFKTKLYGMSDLRSCKSQKCWAKDDD
;
A
#
# COMPACT_ATOMS: atom_id res chain seq x y z
N MET A 1 -7.04 18.81 22.24
CA MET A 1 -7.23 19.20 20.83
C MET A 1 -5.91 19.42 20.11
N ILE A 2 -4.99 20.17 20.72
CA ILE A 2 -3.68 20.38 20.08
C ILE A 2 -2.90 19.09 19.95
N GLU A 3 -2.93 18.25 20.99
CA GLU A 3 -2.23 16.98 20.96
C GLU A 3 -2.82 16.05 19.90
N TYR A 4 -4.15 16.02 19.80
CA TYR A 4 -4.81 15.21 18.80
C TYR A 4 -4.40 15.65 17.41
N ASN A 5 -4.39 16.95 17.14
CA ASN A 5 -4.03 17.48 15.85
C ASN A 5 -2.59 17.14 15.47
N LYS A 6 -1.70 17.20 16.46
CA LYS A 6 -0.29 16.86 16.23
C LYS A 6 -0.13 15.39 15.91
N LEU A 7 -0.78 14.50 16.68
CA LEU A 7 -0.71 13.07 16.43
C LEU A 7 -1.30 12.70 15.09
N HIS A 8 -2.41 13.33 14.74
CA HIS A 8 -3.04 13.09 13.44
C HIS A 8 -2.10 13.52 12.30
N LYS A 9 -1.48 14.69 12.44
CA LYS A 9 -0.57 15.20 11.44
C LYS A 9 0.64 14.27 11.29
N ASP A 10 1.21 13.82 12.40
CA ASP A 10 2.35 12.93 12.37
C ASP A 10 2.00 11.60 11.70
N TYR A 11 0.81 11.09 11.97
CA TYR A 11 0.33 9.86 11.36
C TYR A 11 0.17 10.02 9.85
N VAL A 12 -0.42 11.13 9.42
CA VAL A 12 -0.61 11.39 7.99
C VAL A 12 0.75 11.51 7.30
N MET A 13 1.70 12.19 7.92
CA MET A 13 3.04 12.33 7.35
C MET A 13 3.74 10.97 7.23
N ALA A 14 3.56 10.12 8.23
CA ALA A 14 4.13 8.77 8.18
C ALA A 14 3.51 7.95 7.06
N CYS A 15 2.20 8.03 6.90
CA CYS A 15 1.52 7.34 5.81
C CYS A 15 2.04 7.82 4.45
N MET A 16 2.19 9.11 4.29
CA MET A 16 2.68 9.69 3.05
C MET A 16 4.10 9.27 2.75
N GLN A 17 4.96 9.23 3.76
CA GLN A 17 6.35 8.81 3.54
C GLN A 17 6.42 7.35 3.11
N GLN A 18 5.67 6.49 3.77
CA GLN A 18 5.64 5.09 3.40
C GLN A 18 5.04 4.87 2.02
N TYR A 19 4.04 5.64 1.68
CA TYR A 19 3.43 5.58 0.36
C TYR A 19 4.43 6.01 -0.72
N LYS A 20 5.19 7.06 -0.48
CA LYS A 20 6.24 7.49 -1.41
C LYS A 20 7.27 6.38 -1.60
N ASN A 21 7.67 5.73 -0.52
CA ASN A 21 8.60 4.60 -0.59
C ASN A 21 8.02 3.49 -1.46
N PHE A 22 6.76 3.18 -1.27
CA PHE A 22 6.05 2.17 -2.04
C PHE A 22 6.05 2.52 -3.54
N LEU A 23 5.78 3.76 -3.86
CA LEU A 23 5.77 4.21 -5.26
C LEU A 23 7.16 4.11 -5.88
N VAL A 24 8.19 4.42 -5.12
CA VAL A 24 9.58 4.28 -5.60
C VAL A 24 9.86 2.82 -5.95
N LEU A 25 9.43 1.89 -5.12
CA LEU A 25 9.62 0.47 -5.40
C LEU A 25 8.85 0.05 -6.66
N GLN A 26 7.63 0.55 -6.82
CA GLN A 26 6.85 0.23 -8.01
C GLN A 26 7.50 0.76 -9.29
N MET A 27 8.18 1.90 -9.19
CA MET A 27 8.94 2.44 -10.33
C MET A 27 10.14 1.57 -10.64
N ALA A 28 10.83 1.09 -9.62
CA ALA A 28 12.06 0.32 -9.79
C ALA A 28 11.79 -1.12 -10.23
N TYR A 29 10.70 -1.70 -9.76
CA TYR A 29 10.37 -3.11 -10.01
C TYR A 29 9.04 -3.19 -10.75
N LYS A 30 9.07 -2.92 -12.03
CA LYS A 30 7.87 -2.71 -12.85
C LYS A 30 6.95 -3.91 -12.96
N ASN A 31 7.48 -5.11 -12.82
CA ASN A 31 6.70 -6.34 -12.99
C ASN A 31 6.33 -7.00 -11.67
N VAL A 32 6.51 -6.30 -10.57
CA VAL A 32 6.18 -6.82 -9.24
C VAL A 32 4.95 -6.11 -8.72
N ASP A 33 3.99 -6.89 -8.24
CA ASP A 33 2.80 -6.34 -7.57
C ASP A 33 3.10 -6.30 -6.07
N PHE A 34 3.52 -5.14 -5.59
CA PHE A 34 3.80 -4.97 -4.17
C PHE A 34 2.52 -4.90 -3.37
N VAL A 35 2.51 -5.56 -2.21
CA VAL A 35 1.37 -5.55 -1.30
C VAL A 35 1.60 -4.45 -0.25
N PRO A 36 0.71 -3.47 -0.18
CA PRO A 36 0.87 -2.39 0.79
C PRO A 36 0.54 -2.84 2.20
N ASN A 37 1.04 -2.10 3.19
CA ASN A 37 0.53 -2.22 4.55
C ASN A 37 -0.69 -1.29 4.69
N GLY A 38 -1.30 -1.27 5.88
CA GLY A 38 -2.52 -0.47 6.08
C GLY A 38 -2.30 1.01 5.88
N MET A 39 -1.16 1.52 6.32
CA MET A 39 -0.86 2.95 6.19
C MET A 39 -0.66 3.36 4.73
N ILE A 40 0.05 2.55 3.98
CA ILE A 40 0.26 2.79 2.54
C ILE A 40 -1.08 2.71 1.81
N ASP A 41 -1.88 1.70 2.13
CA ASP A 41 -3.17 1.50 1.48
C ASP A 41 -4.08 2.71 1.70
N GLU A 42 -4.07 3.24 2.91
CA GLU A 42 -4.87 4.41 3.24
C GLU A 42 -4.45 5.64 2.42
N ALA A 43 -3.15 5.90 2.34
CA ALA A 43 -2.64 7.01 1.55
C ALA A 43 -2.91 6.80 0.06
N TRP A 44 -2.77 5.57 -0.40
CA TRP A 44 -3.03 5.22 -1.80
C TRP A 44 -4.49 5.48 -2.16
N HIS A 45 -5.42 5.08 -1.29
CA HIS A 45 -6.83 5.32 -1.50
C HIS A 45 -7.14 6.82 -1.62
N GLN A 46 -6.53 7.63 -0.76
CA GLN A 46 -6.73 9.08 -0.83
C GLN A 46 -6.23 9.65 -2.14
N HIS A 47 -5.10 9.15 -2.62
CA HIS A 47 -4.56 9.59 -3.91
C HIS A 47 -5.49 9.20 -5.06
N ILE A 48 -6.01 7.98 -5.03
CA ILE A 48 -6.92 7.48 -6.06
C ILE A 48 -8.21 8.29 -6.12
N LEU A 49 -8.71 8.74 -4.97
CA LEU A 49 -9.95 9.51 -4.92
C LEU A 49 -9.83 10.82 -5.69
N ASP A 50 -8.64 11.38 -5.78
CA ASP A 50 -8.39 12.52 -6.66
C ASP A 50 -7.99 11.95 -8.03
N THR A 51 -8.99 11.50 -8.78
CA THR A 51 -8.76 10.67 -9.96
C THR A 51 -7.93 11.34 -11.04
N ALA A 52 -8.17 12.63 -11.28
CA ALA A 52 -7.41 13.35 -12.31
C ALA A 52 -5.94 13.47 -11.94
N LYS A 53 -5.67 13.81 -10.68
CA LYS A 53 -4.31 13.90 -10.19
C LYS A 53 -3.63 12.55 -10.18
N TYR A 54 -4.35 11.51 -9.72
CA TYR A 54 -3.80 10.16 -9.67
C TYR A 54 -3.39 9.67 -11.05
N ARG A 55 -4.26 9.88 -12.04
CA ARG A 55 -3.95 9.48 -13.41
C ARG A 55 -2.71 10.19 -13.94
N LYS A 56 -2.65 11.51 -13.72
CA LYS A 56 -1.50 12.31 -14.16
C LYS A 56 -0.22 11.85 -13.50
N ASP A 57 -0.27 11.62 -12.19
CA ASP A 57 0.90 11.19 -11.44
C ASP A 57 1.36 9.80 -11.88
N CYS A 58 0.43 8.89 -12.12
CA CYS A 58 0.77 7.55 -12.60
C CYS A 58 1.51 7.59 -13.93
N TYR A 59 1.00 8.37 -14.88
CA TYR A 59 1.67 8.45 -16.18
C TYR A 59 3.02 9.14 -16.09
N MET A 60 3.15 10.12 -15.20
CA MET A 60 4.42 10.78 -14.98
C MET A 60 5.45 9.83 -14.37
N LEU A 61 5.05 9.04 -13.39
CA LEU A 61 5.95 8.17 -12.63
C LEU A 61 6.19 6.83 -13.31
N PHE A 62 5.18 6.24 -13.90
CA PHE A 62 5.23 4.85 -14.39
C PHE A 62 5.03 4.72 -15.90
N GLY A 63 4.57 5.77 -16.56
CA GLY A 63 4.20 5.69 -17.97
C GLY A 63 2.93 4.91 -18.22
N LYS A 64 2.22 4.55 -17.17
CA LYS A 64 0.97 3.80 -17.26
C LYS A 64 0.18 4.00 -15.97
N PHE A 65 -1.08 3.63 -16.00
CA PHE A 65 -1.93 3.68 -14.83
C PHE A 65 -1.57 2.55 -13.86
N LEU A 66 -1.36 2.89 -12.60
CA LEU A 66 -1.06 1.88 -11.58
C LEU A 66 -2.37 1.40 -10.96
N GLU A 67 -2.71 0.14 -11.25
CA GLU A 67 -3.95 -0.44 -10.73
C GLU A 67 -3.83 -0.77 -9.24
N HIS A 68 -4.93 -0.56 -8.54
CA HIS A 68 -5.07 -1.02 -7.17
C HIS A 68 -6.07 -2.17 -7.17
N TYR A 69 -5.62 -3.36 -6.77
CA TYR A 69 -6.45 -4.56 -6.84
C TYR A 69 -7.05 -4.86 -5.47
N PRO A 70 -8.27 -4.37 -5.18
CA PRO A 70 -8.84 -4.51 -3.83
C PRO A 70 -9.19 -5.95 -3.47
N TYR A 71 -9.33 -6.82 -4.45
CA TYR A 71 -9.72 -8.21 -4.21
C TYR A 71 -8.55 -9.19 -4.29
N PHE A 72 -7.33 -8.68 -4.41
CA PHE A 72 -6.15 -9.54 -4.48
C PHE A 72 -6.04 -10.33 -3.18
N GLY A 73 -5.97 -11.63 -3.31
CA GLY A 73 -5.92 -12.56 -2.17
C GLY A 73 -7.28 -13.06 -1.72
N LEU A 74 -8.37 -12.54 -2.29
CA LEU A 74 -9.73 -12.88 -1.88
C LEU A 74 -10.49 -13.75 -2.87
N ARG A 75 -9.87 -14.11 -3.99
CA ARG A 75 -10.55 -14.79 -5.08
C ARG A 75 -10.19 -16.27 -5.14
N GLY A 76 -10.10 -16.92 -3.99
CA GLY A 76 -9.84 -18.34 -3.91
C GLY A 76 -8.44 -18.67 -3.42
N LYS A 77 -8.18 -19.97 -3.28
CA LYS A 77 -6.95 -20.46 -2.65
C LYS A 77 -5.70 -20.10 -3.47
N GLU A 78 -5.79 -20.22 -4.77
CA GLU A 78 -4.66 -19.92 -5.64
C GLU A 78 -4.30 -18.45 -5.58
N ASP A 79 -5.31 -17.59 -5.58
CA ASP A 79 -5.11 -16.15 -5.48
C ASP A 79 -4.54 -15.80 -4.09
N GLU A 80 -5.01 -16.47 -3.05
CA GLU A 80 -4.48 -16.27 -1.71
C GLU A 80 -3.00 -16.66 -1.62
N ASN A 81 -2.63 -17.76 -2.26
CA ASN A 81 -1.22 -18.19 -2.29
C ASN A 81 -0.36 -17.17 -3.04
N SER A 82 -0.88 -16.63 -4.14
CA SER A 82 -0.18 -15.60 -4.89
C SER A 82 -0.01 -14.34 -4.04
N TRP A 83 -1.04 -13.96 -3.29
CA TRP A 83 -0.97 -12.82 -2.39
C TRP A 83 0.08 -13.04 -1.30
N ASN A 84 0.13 -14.24 -0.73
CA ASN A 84 1.11 -14.55 0.31
C ASN A 84 2.55 -14.42 -0.23
N LYS A 85 2.79 -14.92 -1.43
CA LYS A 85 4.12 -14.81 -2.05
C LYS A 85 4.46 -13.35 -2.34
N ALA A 86 3.51 -12.60 -2.86
CA ALA A 86 3.72 -11.18 -3.17
C ALA A 86 3.96 -10.40 -1.89
N SER A 87 3.25 -10.73 -0.81
CA SER A 87 3.42 -10.09 0.48
C SER A 87 4.81 -10.34 1.05
N ASP A 88 5.27 -11.59 0.99
CA ASP A 88 6.61 -11.93 1.48
C ASP A 88 7.70 -11.22 0.68
N LEU A 89 7.56 -11.17 -0.62
CA LEU A 89 8.50 -10.47 -1.47
C LEU A 89 8.50 -8.97 -1.18
N SER A 90 7.31 -8.40 -1.01
CA SER A 90 7.17 -6.98 -0.68
C SER A 90 7.90 -6.63 0.59
N GLU A 91 7.73 -7.47 1.62
CA GLU A 91 8.40 -7.26 2.90
C GLU A 91 9.91 -7.26 2.74
N LYS A 92 10.44 -8.25 2.04
CA LYS A 92 11.89 -8.37 1.84
C LYS A 92 12.46 -7.20 1.07
N VAL A 93 11.82 -6.82 -0.01
CA VAL A 93 12.32 -5.75 -0.86
C VAL A 93 12.23 -4.41 -0.16
N TYR A 94 11.11 -4.14 0.48
CA TYR A 94 10.94 -2.87 1.20
C TYR A 94 11.97 -2.73 2.32
N GLU A 95 12.12 -3.78 3.14
CA GLU A 95 13.06 -3.72 4.26
C GLU A 95 14.50 -3.64 3.80
N HIS A 96 14.81 -4.26 2.67
CA HIS A 96 16.14 -4.16 2.10
C HIS A 96 16.48 -2.72 1.71
N HIS A 97 15.56 -2.04 1.05
CA HIS A 97 15.84 -0.70 0.53
C HIS A 97 15.71 0.41 1.57
N PHE A 98 14.75 0.29 2.47
CA PHE A 98 14.45 1.38 3.40
C PHE A 98 14.88 1.10 4.84
N LYS A 99 15.37 -0.10 5.13
CA LYS A 99 15.89 -0.48 6.44
C LYS A 99 14.88 -0.31 7.56
N THR A 100 13.61 -0.46 7.23
CA THR A 100 12.52 -0.37 8.19
C THR A 100 11.46 -1.38 7.78
N LYS A 101 10.67 -1.82 8.74
CA LYS A 101 9.69 -2.86 8.49
C LYS A 101 8.52 -2.36 7.67
N LEU A 102 8.11 -3.15 6.69
CA LEU A 102 6.91 -2.86 5.92
C LEU A 102 5.67 -3.20 6.74
N TYR A 103 5.67 -4.36 7.39
CA TYR A 103 4.54 -4.79 8.22
C TYR A 103 4.96 -4.75 9.67
N GLY A 104 4.28 -3.91 10.46
CA GLY A 104 4.50 -3.86 11.89
C GLY A 104 3.75 -4.98 12.60
N MET A 105 3.94 -5.07 13.91
CA MET A 105 3.28 -6.11 14.71
C MET A 105 1.76 -5.99 14.69
N SER A 106 1.27 -4.77 14.68
CA SER A 106 -0.17 -4.52 14.62
C SER A 106 -0.65 -4.38 13.19
N ASP A 107 0.25 -4.56 12.25
CA ASP A 107 -0.10 -4.37 10.86
C ASP A 107 -0.90 -5.53 10.34
N LEU A 108 -1.48 -5.27 9.24
CA LEU A 108 -2.61 -6.01 8.75
C LEU A 108 -2.28 -6.91 7.60
N ARG A 109 -1.04 -7.45 7.58
CA ARG A 109 -0.74 -8.47 6.60
C ARG A 109 -1.63 -9.69 6.80
N SER A 110 -1.80 -10.09 8.07
CA SER A 110 -2.66 -11.22 8.39
C SER A 110 -4.12 -10.93 8.07
N CYS A 111 -4.49 -9.66 8.17
CA CYS A 111 -5.82 -9.21 7.83
C CYS A 111 -5.93 -8.90 6.35
N LYS A 112 -4.80 -8.69 5.70
CA LYS A 112 -4.67 -8.24 4.32
C LYS A 112 -5.42 -6.94 4.14
N SER A 113 -4.72 -5.87 3.87
CA SER A 113 -5.32 -4.53 3.77
C SER A 113 -6.62 -4.54 3.00
N GLN A 114 -6.63 -5.25 1.88
CA GLN A 114 -7.81 -5.35 1.04
C GLN A 114 -8.95 -6.08 1.73
N LYS A 115 -8.64 -7.12 2.48
CA LYS A 115 -9.66 -7.86 3.23
C LYS A 115 -10.27 -7.02 4.34
N CYS A 116 -9.43 -6.27 5.05
CA CYS A 116 -9.92 -5.39 6.10
C CYS A 116 -10.80 -4.31 5.51
N TRP A 117 -10.41 -3.80 4.39
CA TRP A 117 -11.16 -2.80 3.65
C TRP A 117 -12.51 -3.37 3.21
N ALA A 118 -12.51 -4.59 2.71
CA ALA A 118 -13.75 -5.25 2.29
C ALA A 118 -14.68 -5.53 3.45
N LYS A 119 -14.13 -5.85 4.62
CA LYS A 119 -14.93 -6.08 5.82
C LYS A 119 -15.61 -4.80 6.30
N ASP A 120 -14.91 -3.68 6.15
CA ASP A 120 -15.45 -2.40 6.59
C ASP A 120 -16.68 -2.00 5.77
N ASP A 121 -16.81 -2.54 4.58
CA ASP A 121 -17.96 -2.28 3.72
C ASP A 121 -19.20 -3.04 4.17
N ASP A 122 -19.03 -4.03 5.01
CA ASP A 122 -20.12 -4.79 5.54
C ASP A 122 -20.75 -4.07 6.73
#